data_549771d5198bcee3eb558cef11da0ef8
#
_entry.id   549771d5198bcee3eb558cef11da0ef8
#
_cell.length_a   1.000
_cell.length_b   1.000
_cell.length_c   1.000
_cell.angle_alpha   90.00
_cell.angle_beta   90.00
_cell.angle_gamma   90.00
#
_symmetry.space_group_name_H-M   'P 1'
#
loop_
_entity.id
_entity.type
_entity.pdbx_description
1 polymer ?
#
loop_
_entity_poly.entity_id
_entity_poly.type
_entity_poly.pdbx_seq_one_letter_code
_entity_poly.pdbx_strand_id
1 'polypeptide(L)'
;MRSGLELEAASFRYGALWVLVETSLHVPAGGTLVLTGENGVGKSTLLYLLGGLVPATTGRVLLDGHEPSSSRPSELVRQGVRRGFVFQHGGLFSNLSALDNVALALRYHADVLGIDETTAVRRARQALVELRVAQADLHALPAHLSVGVRQRVSLARALALEPNFVFLDDPDQGLDEATTELVLDLLVRLRDDERMTVVLTTTDPVLVERLAVPVTRLESGRLVQGERRA
;
A
#
# COMPACT_ATOMS: atom_id res chain seq x y z
N MET A 1 9.66 -19.10 8.31
CA MET A 1 9.43 -17.88 9.10
C MET A 1 9.27 -16.71 8.13
N ARG A 2 8.39 -15.75 8.39
CA ARG A 2 8.28 -14.53 7.58
C ARG A 2 9.48 -13.63 7.90
N SER A 3 10.21 -13.17 6.87
CA SER A 3 11.38 -12.29 7.04
C SER A 3 11.01 -10.80 7.00
N GLY A 4 9.90 -10.47 6.37
CA GLY A 4 9.46 -9.10 6.17
C GLY A 4 9.89 -8.54 4.82
N LEU A 5 10.20 -7.23 4.79
CA LEU A 5 10.63 -6.51 3.59
C LEU A 5 12.12 -6.19 3.71
N GLU A 6 12.88 -6.53 2.67
CA GLU A 6 14.30 -6.26 2.58
C GLU A 6 14.62 -5.50 1.29
N LEU A 7 15.42 -4.45 1.41
CA LEU A 7 16.01 -3.71 0.30
C LEU A 7 17.53 -3.88 0.42
N GLU A 8 18.16 -4.48 -0.59
CA GLU A 8 19.58 -4.81 -0.55
C GLU A 8 20.35 -4.01 -1.60
N ALA A 9 21.17 -3.07 -1.14
CA ALA A 9 22.05 -2.21 -1.94
C ALA A 9 21.36 -1.71 -3.23
N ALA A 10 20.08 -1.34 -3.12
CA ALA A 10 19.26 -1.02 -4.27
C ALA A 10 19.43 0.42 -4.71
N SER A 11 19.48 0.61 -6.01
CA SER A 11 19.42 1.92 -6.65
C SER A 11 18.29 1.95 -7.67
N PHE A 12 17.72 3.12 -7.90
CA PHE A 12 16.69 3.32 -8.90
C PHE A 12 16.82 4.67 -9.62
N ARG A 13 16.61 4.67 -10.93
CA ARG A 13 16.63 5.90 -11.74
C ARG A 13 15.54 5.91 -12.82
N TYR A 14 15.09 7.11 -13.15
CA TYR A 14 14.31 7.38 -14.36
C TYR A 14 15.26 8.02 -15.41
N GLY A 15 15.59 7.28 -16.47
CA GLY A 15 16.57 7.74 -17.46
C GLY A 15 17.91 8.07 -16.81
N ALA A 16 18.32 9.34 -16.82
CA ALA A 16 19.57 9.81 -16.20
C ALA A 16 19.40 10.26 -14.72
N LEU A 17 18.15 10.44 -14.25
CA LEU A 17 17.87 10.97 -12.90
C LEU A 17 17.84 9.83 -11.87
N TRP A 18 18.83 9.84 -10.97
CA TRP A 18 18.84 8.94 -9.82
C TRP A 18 17.84 9.40 -8.76
N VAL A 19 16.96 8.50 -8.34
CA VAL A 19 15.96 8.72 -7.30
C VAL A 19 16.39 8.05 -5.99
N LEU A 20 17.08 6.93 -6.08
CA LEU A 20 17.61 6.17 -4.95
C LEU A 20 19.01 5.68 -5.30
N VAL A 21 19.95 5.77 -4.36
CA VAL A 21 21.34 5.39 -4.56
C VAL A 21 21.79 4.47 -3.43
N GLU A 22 22.19 3.24 -3.81
CA GLU A 22 22.88 2.25 -2.97
C GLU A 22 22.29 2.11 -1.55
N THR A 23 20.97 1.98 -1.48
CA THR A 23 20.21 2.01 -0.23
C THR A 23 19.88 0.60 0.22
N SER A 24 20.06 0.34 1.51
CA SER A 24 19.64 -0.88 2.19
C SER A 24 18.67 -0.55 3.32
N LEU A 25 17.64 -1.37 3.48
CA LEU A 25 16.60 -1.21 4.48
C LEU A 25 16.03 -2.57 4.84
N HIS A 26 15.68 -2.75 6.12
CA HIS A 26 14.93 -3.92 6.58
C HIS A 26 13.72 -3.48 7.40
N VAL A 27 12.55 -4.01 7.05
CA VAL A 27 11.31 -3.87 7.83
C VAL A 27 10.90 -5.28 8.25
N PRO A 28 10.95 -5.60 9.54
CA PRO A 28 10.59 -6.94 10.00
C PRO A 28 9.13 -7.28 9.66
N ALA A 29 8.82 -8.56 9.56
CA ALA A 29 7.43 -9.00 9.36
C ALA A 29 6.53 -8.44 10.47
N GLY A 30 5.40 -7.86 10.10
CA GLY A 30 4.51 -7.16 11.03
C GLY A 30 4.97 -5.73 11.39
N GLY A 31 6.11 -5.28 10.86
CA GLY A 31 6.63 -3.93 11.12
C GLY A 31 5.95 -2.86 10.28
N THR A 32 6.08 -1.60 10.71
CA THR A 32 5.60 -0.42 10.00
C THR A 32 6.74 0.51 9.65
N LEU A 33 6.84 0.89 8.38
CA LEU A 33 7.76 1.89 7.85
C LEU A 33 6.98 3.13 7.42
N VAL A 34 7.29 4.27 8.03
CA VAL A 34 6.78 5.59 7.61
C VAL A 34 7.88 6.32 6.85
N LEU A 35 7.61 6.64 5.59
CA LEU A 35 8.49 7.39 4.71
C LEU A 35 8.03 8.84 4.65
N THR A 36 8.93 9.78 5.00
CA THR A 36 8.69 11.22 4.89
C THR A 36 9.73 11.87 3.99
N GLY A 37 9.57 13.15 3.72
CA GLY A 37 10.48 13.95 2.90
C GLY A 37 9.74 14.98 2.09
N GLU A 38 10.48 15.84 1.41
CA GLU A 38 9.90 16.90 0.57
C GLU A 38 9.06 16.34 -0.59
N ASN A 39 8.16 17.16 -1.12
CA ASN A 39 7.41 16.80 -2.31
C ASN A 39 8.35 16.63 -3.51
N GLY A 40 8.13 15.56 -4.29
CA GLY A 40 8.97 15.27 -5.46
C GLY A 40 10.32 14.61 -5.16
N VAL A 41 10.69 14.36 -3.89
CA VAL A 41 11.99 13.73 -3.54
C VAL A 41 12.07 12.25 -3.93
N GLY A 42 10.95 11.61 -4.29
CA GLY A 42 10.91 10.21 -4.73
C GLY A 42 10.26 9.23 -3.75
N LYS A 43 9.49 9.71 -2.75
CA LYS A 43 8.79 8.84 -1.76
C LYS A 43 7.91 7.78 -2.44
N SER A 44 7.03 8.21 -3.34
CA SER A 44 6.15 7.29 -4.09
C SER A 44 6.96 6.31 -4.94
N THR A 45 8.04 6.76 -5.56
CA THR A 45 8.95 5.88 -6.33
C THR A 45 9.56 4.81 -5.44
N LEU A 46 10.06 5.20 -4.26
CA LEU A 46 10.60 4.25 -3.29
C LEU A 46 9.51 3.27 -2.81
N LEU A 47 8.32 3.75 -2.49
CA LEU A 47 7.19 2.90 -2.10
C LEU A 47 6.85 1.88 -3.20
N TYR A 48 6.82 2.30 -4.47
CA TYR A 48 6.55 1.40 -5.60
C TYR A 48 7.68 0.40 -5.84
N LEU A 49 8.93 0.81 -5.63
CA LEU A 49 10.09 -0.07 -5.66
C LEU A 49 9.98 -1.15 -4.57
N LEU A 50 9.72 -0.74 -3.32
CA LEU A 50 9.56 -1.64 -2.17
C LEU A 50 8.40 -2.62 -2.36
N GLY A 51 7.33 -2.17 -3.00
CA GLY A 51 6.18 -3.02 -3.36
C GLY A 51 6.40 -3.88 -4.60
N GLY A 52 7.52 -3.72 -5.33
CA GLY A 52 7.82 -4.46 -6.55
C GLY A 52 6.94 -4.09 -7.75
N LEU A 53 6.41 -2.85 -7.78
CA LEU A 53 5.71 -2.32 -8.97
C LEU A 53 6.70 -1.80 -10.01
N VAL A 54 7.88 -1.39 -9.59
CA VAL A 54 9.00 -1.04 -10.47
C VAL A 54 10.23 -1.85 -10.06
N PRO A 55 11.03 -2.34 -11.02
CA PRO A 55 12.25 -3.09 -10.71
C PRO A 55 13.36 -2.14 -10.26
N ALA A 56 14.23 -2.59 -9.37
CA ALA A 56 15.47 -1.88 -9.05
C ALA A 56 16.37 -1.79 -10.29
N THR A 57 17.13 -0.69 -10.42
CA THR A 57 18.18 -0.56 -11.45
C THR A 57 19.38 -1.42 -11.08
N THR A 58 19.76 -1.44 -9.81
CA THR A 58 20.77 -2.32 -9.21
C THR A 58 20.31 -2.77 -7.84
N GLY A 59 20.86 -3.85 -7.30
CA GLY A 59 20.40 -4.44 -6.05
C GLY A 59 19.05 -5.13 -6.22
N ARG A 60 18.35 -5.40 -5.13
CA ARG A 60 17.05 -6.10 -5.16
C ARG A 60 16.16 -5.75 -3.97
N VAL A 61 14.88 -6.07 -4.14
CA VAL A 61 13.85 -6.01 -3.10
C VAL A 61 13.35 -7.42 -2.85
N LEU A 62 13.19 -7.79 -1.58
CA LEU A 62 12.63 -9.08 -1.18
C LEU A 62 11.43 -8.85 -0.25
N LEU A 63 10.36 -9.59 -0.48
CA LEU A 63 9.18 -9.69 0.38
C LEU A 63 9.07 -11.14 0.86
N ASP A 64 9.28 -11.37 2.14
CA ASP A 64 9.40 -12.71 2.74
C ASP A 64 10.36 -13.63 1.94
N GLY A 65 11.51 -13.06 1.47
CA GLY A 65 12.53 -13.76 0.71
C GLY A 65 12.24 -13.93 -0.79
N HIS A 66 11.11 -13.44 -1.29
CA HIS A 66 10.73 -13.49 -2.71
C HIS A 66 10.93 -12.15 -3.39
N GLU A 67 11.51 -12.15 -4.59
CA GLU A 67 11.72 -10.94 -5.39
C GLU A 67 10.46 -10.61 -6.21
N PRO A 68 9.70 -9.55 -5.83
CA PRO A 68 8.38 -9.30 -6.42
C PRO A 68 8.44 -8.77 -7.86
N SER A 69 9.54 -8.13 -8.27
CA SER A 69 9.71 -7.58 -9.62
C SER A 69 10.00 -8.65 -10.68
N SER A 70 10.52 -9.81 -10.28
CA SER A 70 10.81 -10.93 -11.16
C SER A 70 9.73 -12.00 -11.18
N SER A 71 8.71 -11.89 -10.32
CA SER A 71 7.66 -12.88 -10.13
C SER A 71 6.31 -12.43 -10.68
N ARG A 72 5.51 -13.36 -11.21
CA ARG A 72 4.12 -13.05 -11.56
C ARG A 72 3.29 -12.82 -10.30
N PRO A 73 2.31 -11.89 -10.28
CA PRO A 73 1.49 -11.62 -9.10
C PRO A 73 0.80 -12.87 -8.53
N SER A 74 0.27 -13.75 -9.38
CA SER A 74 -0.37 -15.00 -8.96
C SER A 74 0.61 -16.00 -8.34
N GLU A 75 1.87 -15.98 -8.75
CA GLU A 75 2.92 -16.82 -8.18
C GLU A 75 3.31 -16.35 -6.78
N LEU A 76 3.45 -15.04 -6.58
CA LEU A 76 3.68 -14.45 -5.26
C LEU A 76 2.55 -14.82 -4.28
N VAL A 77 1.30 -14.77 -4.73
CA VAL A 77 0.14 -15.18 -3.88
C VAL A 77 0.23 -16.67 -3.53
N ARG A 78 0.63 -17.56 -4.45
CA ARG A 78 0.89 -18.99 -4.14
C ARG A 78 2.00 -19.19 -3.11
N GLN A 79 3.02 -18.34 -3.15
CA GLN A 79 4.13 -18.33 -2.20
C GLN A 79 3.78 -17.66 -0.85
N GLY A 80 2.53 -17.19 -0.69
CA GLY A 80 2.06 -16.53 0.50
C GLY A 80 2.32 -15.02 0.57
N VAL A 81 2.88 -14.43 -0.49
CA VAL A 81 3.12 -12.97 -0.57
C VAL A 81 1.92 -12.29 -1.22
N ARG A 82 1.10 -11.65 -0.40
CA ARG A 82 -0.08 -10.87 -0.83
C ARG A 82 0.16 -9.40 -0.57
N ARG A 83 0.00 -8.58 -1.62
CA ARG A 83 0.29 -7.14 -1.58
C ARG A 83 -0.98 -6.33 -1.79
N GLY A 84 -1.20 -5.33 -0.95
CA GLY A 84 -2.23 -4.31 -1.13
C GLY A 84 -1.60 -2.96 -1.45
N PHE A 85 -2.18 -2.21 -2.40
CA PHE A 85 -1.70 -0.89 -2.79
C PHE A 85 -2.81 0.15 -2.73
N VAL A 86 -2.52 1.28 -2.10
CA VAL A 86 -3.30 2.50 -2.16
C VAL A 86 -2.44 3.57 -2.80
N PHE A 87 -2.88 4.10 -3.94
CA PHE A 87 -2.18 5.14 -4.68
C PHE A 87 -2.66 6.53 -4.25
N GLN A 88 -1.83 7.53 -4.37
CA GLN A 88 -2.07 8.93 -3.95
C GLN A 88 -3.43 9.49 -4.38
N HIS A 89 -3.98 9.11 -5.52
CA HIS A 89 -5.31 9.57 -5.98
C HIS A 89 -6.32 8.41 -6.07
N GLY A 90 -6.18 7.40 -5.20
CA GLY A 90 -7.03 6.21 -5.15
C GLY A 90 -6.73 5.18 -6.24
N GLY A 91 -6.31 5.59 -7.43
CA GLY A 91 -5.94 4.69 -8.54
C GLY A 91 -7.05 3.70 -8.92
N LEU A 92 -8.32 4.11 -8.84
CA LEU A 92 -9.46 3.27 -9.23
C LEU A 92 -9.61 3.21 -10.75
N PHE A 93 -10.03 2.06 -11.25
CA PHE A 93 -10.39 1.91 -12.66
C PHE A 93 -11.67 2.69 -12.93
N SER A 94 -11.60 3.69 -13.80
CA SER A 94 -12.69 4.65 -14.07
C SER A 94 -13.94 4.03 -14.69
N ASN A 95 -13.77 2.90 -15.36
CA ASN A 95 -14.83 2.14 -16.05
C ASN A 95 -15.41 1.00 -15.21
N LEU A 96 -14.97 0.82 -13.98
CA LEU A 96 -15.48 -0.18 -13.05
C LEU A 96 -16.22 0.48 -11.89
N SER A 97 -17.30 -0.16 -11.42
CA SER A 97 -18.01 0.27 -10.21
C SER A 97 -17.13 0.17 -8.98
N ALA A 98 -17.54 0.78 -7.86
CA ALA A 98 -16.84 0.62 -6.58
C ALA A 98 -16.68 -0.86 -6.22
N LEU A 99 -17.74 -1.64 -6.33
CA LEU A 99 -17.75 -3.08 -6.06
C LEU A 99 -16.79 -3.84 -6.98
N ASP A 100 -16.81 -3.55 -8.29
CA ASP A 100 -15.95 -4.24 -9.25
C ASP A 100 -14.49 -3.85 -9.11
N ASN A 101 -14.18 -2.61 -8.73
CA ASN A 101 -12.83 -2.20 -8.39
C ASN A 101 -12.23 -3.07 -7.26
N VAL A 102 -13.01 -3.39 -6.25
CA VAL A 102 -12.56 -4.23 -5.13
C VAL A 102 -12.56 -5.70 -5.52
N ALA A 103 -13.59 -6.18 -6.23
CA ALA A 103 -13.68 -7.57 -6.66
C ALA A 103 -12.60 -7.97 -7.67
N LEU A 104 -12.05 -7.02 -8.44
CA LEU A 104 -11.06 -7.27 -9.49
C LEU A 104 -9.84 -8.04 -8.98
N ALA A 105 -9.29 -7.65 -7.84
CA ALA A 105 -8.12 -8.32 -7.26
C ALA A 105 -8.44 -9.77 -6.86
N LEU A 106 -9.62 -10.01 -6.30
CA LEU A 106 -10.10 -11.34 -5.91
C LEU A 106 -10.35 -12.22 -7.14
N ARG A 107 -10.99 -11.66 -8.19
CA ARG A 107 -11.22 -12.35 -9.47
C ARG A 107 -9.91 -12.73 -10.16
N TYR A 108 -8.94 -11.81 -10.18
CA TYR A 108 -7.63 -12.06 -10.81
C TYR A 108 -6.87 -13.21 -10.14
N HIS A 109 -7.05 -13.39 -8.84
CA HIS A 109 -6.40 -14.44 -8.06
C HIS A 109 -7.34 -15.61 -7.71
N ALA A 110 -8.53 -15.69 -8.31
CA ALA A 110 -9.58 -16.67 -7.96
C ALA A 110 -9.06 -18.12 -7.96
N ASP A 111 -8.31 -18.51 -9.00
CA ASP A 111 -7.75 -19.87 -9.13
C ASP A 111 -6.77 -20.20 -7.98
N VAL A 112 -5.94 -19.22 -7.59
CA VAL A 112 -4.96 -19.42 -6.52
C VAL A 112 -5.63 -19.44 -5.15
N LEU A 113 -6.68 -18.63 -4.98
CA LEU A 113 -7.44 -18.52 -3.74
C LEU A 113 -8.47 -19.65 -3.57
N GLY A 114 -8.76 -20.40 -4.64
CA GLY A 114 -9.78 -21.44 -4.64
C GLY A 114 -11.19 -20.88 -4.41
N ILE A 115 -11.50 -19.70 -4.95
CA ILE A 115 -12.78 -19.02 -4.78
C ILE A 115 -13.52 -18.88 -6.10
N ASP A 116 -14.84 -18.90 -6.04
CA ASP A 116 -15.74 -18.61 -7.17
C ASP A 116 -16.12 -17.11 -7.23
N GLU A 117 -16.77 -16.73 -8.30
CA GLU A 117 -17.26 -15.36 -8.53
C GLU A 117 -18.16 -14.87 -7.39
N THR A 118 -19.07 -15.71 -6.90
CA THR A 118 -19.97 -15.38 -5.81
C THR A 118 -19.22 -15.02 -4.53
N THR A 119 -18.19 -15.79 -4.21
CA THR A 119 -17.32 -15.55 -3.06
C THR A 119 -16.48 -14.28 -3.24
N ALA A 120 -15.95 -14.03 -4.46
CA ALA A 120 -15.20 -12.82 -4.76
C ALA A 120 -16.06 -11.56 -4.55
N VAL A 121 -17.29 -11.54 -5.10
CA VAL A 121 -18.22 -10.42 -4.95
C VAL A 121 -18.64 -10.24 -3.48
N ARG A 122 -18.92 -11.33 -2.76
CA ARG A 122 -19.29 -11.27 -1.34
C ARG A 122 -18.16 -10.67 -0.49
N ARG A 123 -16.91 -11.12 -0.67
CA ARG A 123 -15.73 -10.58 0.04
C ARG A 123 -15.49 -9.11 -0.30
N ALA A 124 -15.62 -8.73 -1.57
CA ALA A 124 -15.50 -7.34 -2.01
C ALA A 124 -16.55 -6.44 -1.33
N ARG A 125 -17.80 -6.89 -1.29
CA ARG A 125 -18.89 -6.18 -0.59
C ARG A 125 -18.58 -6.02 0.90
N GLN A 126 -18.11 -7.07 1.56
CA GLN A 126 -17.73 -7.04 2.97
C GLN A 126 -16.63 -6.01 3.22
N ALA A 127 -15.55 -5.99 2.43
CA ALA A 127 -14.48 -5.02 2.56
C ALA A 127 -14.98 -3.57 2.40
N LEU A 128 -15.92 -3.32 1.47
CA LEU A 128 -16.53 -2.00 1.30
C LEU A 128 -17.38 -1.58 2.50
N VAL A 129 -18.12 -2.51 3.09
CA VAL A 129 -18.92 -2.25 4.32
C VAL A 129 -18.02 -1.93 5.51
N GLU A 130 -16.92 -2.65 5.69
CA GLU A 130 -15.94 -2.40 6.73
C GLU A 130 -15.30 -1.00 6.63
N LEU A 131 -15.13 -0.51 5.40
CA LEU A 131 -14.68 0.86 5.10
C LEU A 131 -15.83 1.88 5.02
N ARG A 132 -17.04 1.53 5.51
CA ARG A 132 -18.22 2.41 5.60
C ARG A 132 -18.62 3.00 4.24
N VAL A 133 -18.41 2.28 3.14
CA VAL A 133 -18.95 2.68 1.83
C VAL A 133 -20.44 2.38 1.80
N ALA A 134 -21.24 3.39 1.46
CA ALA A 134 -22.70 3.25 1.48
C ALA A 134 -23.18 2.26 0.42
N GLN A 135 -24.29 1.56 0.70
CA GLN A 135 -24.87 0.60 -0.24
C GLN A 135 -25.23 1.25 -1.59
N ALA A 136 -25.65 2.52 -1.58
CA ALA A 136 -25.98 3.29 -2.78
C ALA A 136 -24.75 3.52 -3.69
N ASP A 137 -23.55 3.55 -3.13
CA ASP A 137 -22.30 3.84 -3.84
C ASP A 137 -21.66 2.59 -4.46
N LEU A 138 -22.10 1.39 -4.09
CA LEU A 138 -21.43 0.14 -4.52
C LEU A 138 -21.39 -0.03 -6.04
N HIS A 139 -22.39 0.43 -6.75
CA HIS A 139 -22.50 0.32 -8.20
C HIS A 139 -22.14 1.62 -8.93
N ALA A 140 -21.75 2.68 -8.19
CA ALA A 140 -21.34 3.93 -8.79
C ALA A 140 -19.93 3.83 -9.40
N LEU A 141 -19.72 4.53 -10.51
CA LEU A 141 -18.39 4.71 -11.09
C LEU A 141 -17.59 5.74 -10.27
N PRO A 142 -16.25 5.67 -10.29
CA PRO A 142 -15.39 6.59 -9.53
C PRO A 142 -15.67 8.08 -9.79
N ALA A 143 -16.09 8.45 -11.01
CA ALA A 143 -16.45 9.82 -11.35
C ALA A 143 -17.67 10.37 -10.57
N HIS A 144 -18.52 9.50 -10.06
CA HIS A 144 -19.72 9.86 -9.30
C HIS A 144 -19.53 9.77 -7.78
N LEU A 145 -18.35 9.36 -7.32
CA LEU A 145 -18.02 9.22 -5.91
C LEU A 145 -17.25 10.45 -5.41
N SER A 146 -17.49 10.84 -4.16
CA SER A 146 -16.68 11.86 -3.51
C SER A 146 -15.21 11.40 -3.34
N VAL A 147 -14.29 12.33 -3.07
CA VAL A 147 -12.87 11.99 -2.84
C VAL A 147 -12.73 11.00 -1.69
N GLY A 148 -13.41 11.23 -0.57
CA GLY A 148 -13.39 10.34 0.59
C GLY A 148 -13.96 8.95 0.30
N VAL A 149 -15.03 8.84 -0.49
CA VAL A 149 -15.57 7.53 -0.88
C VAL A 149 -14.60 6.80 -1.81
N ARG A 150 -14.00 7.48 -2.80
CA ARG A 150 -12.95 6.87 -3.65
C ARG A 150 -11.77 6.33 -2.84
N GLN A 151 -11.33 7.08 -1.83
CA GLN A 151 -10.25 6.66 -0.95
C GLN A 151 -10.63 5.40 -0.17
N ARG A 152 -11.84 5.35 0.40
CA ARG A 152 -12.35 4.16 1.10
C ARG A 152 -12.48 2.94 0.19
N VAL A 153 -12.90 3.12 -1.05
CA VAL A 153 -12.93 2.05 -2.07
C VAL A 153 -11.51 1.57 -2.40
N SER A 154 -10.55 2.49 -2.53
CA SER A 154 -9.14 2.13 -2.76
C SER A 154 -8.55 1.32 -1.60
N LEU A 155 -8.81 1.72 -0.36
CA LEU A 155 -8.42 0.97 0.84
C LEU A 155 -9.09 -0.41 0.88
N ALA A 156 -10.39 -0.49 0.60
CA ALA A 156 -11.11 -1.76 0.53
C ALA A 156 -10.49 -2.71 -0.51
N ARG A 157 -10.14 -2.18 -1.70
CA ARG A 157 -9.46 -2.96 -2.76
C ARG A 157 -8.09 -3.47 -2.28
N ALA A 158 -7.30 -2.62 -1.62
CA ALA A 158 -5.99 -2.99 -1.13
C ALA A 158 -6.05 -4.11 -0.08
N LEU A 159 -7.09 -4.11 0.77
CA LEU A 159 -7.26 -5.06 1.87
C LEU A 159 -8.04 -6.33 1.49
N ALA A 160 -8.75 -6.35 0.37
CA ALA A 160 -9.64 -7.44 -0.02
C ALA A 160 -8.96 -8.81 -0.16
N LEU A 161 -7.66 -8.83 -0.49
CA LEU A 161 -6.84 -10.05 -0.57
C LEU A 161 -6.30 -10.52 0.79
N GLU A 162 -6.67 -9.85 1.90
CA GLU A 162 -6.06 -10.09 3.21
C GLU A 162 -4.52 -10.07 3.10
N PRO A 163 -3.95 -8.91 2.68
CA PRO A 163 -2.53 -8.82 2.36
C PRO A 163 -1.67 -9.00 3.60
N ASN A 164 -0.43 -9.46 3.40
CA ASN A 164 0.61 -9.42 4.42
C ASN A 164 1.61 -8.27 4.21
N PHE A 165 1.51 -7.56 3.07
CA PHE A 165 2.22 -6.32 2.79
C PHE A 165 1.24 -5.26 2.28
N VAL A 166 1.21 -4.10 2.92
CA VAL A 166 0.35 -2.97 2.54
C VAL A 166 1.21 -1.75 2.24
N PHE A 167 1.05 -1.19 1.06
CA PHE A 167 1.75 -0.02 0.57
C PHE A 167 0.77 1.13 0.34
N LEU A 168 0.96 2.25 1.05
CA LEU A 168 0.03 3.37 1.02
C LEU A 168 0.78 4.67 0.64
N ASP A 169 0.38 5.27 -0.46
CA ASP A 169 0.98 6.49 -0.96
C ASP A 169 0.10 7.69 -0.61
N ASP A 170 0.53 8.51 0.36
CA ASP A 170 -0.18 9.67 0.91
C ASP A 170 -1.68 9.39 1.14
N PRO A 171 -2.05 8.39 1.98
CA PRO A 171 -3.42 7.88 2.07
C PRO A 171 -4.42 8.87 2.68
N ASP A 172 -3.95 9.91 3.32
CA ASP A 172 -4.70 10.99 4.01
C ASP A 172 -4.91 12.24 3.15
N GLN A 173 -4.27 12.33 1.98
CA GLN A 173 -4.24 13.54 1.19
C GLN A 173 -5.60 13.92 0.59
N GLY A 174 -6.02 15.18 0.84
CA GLY A 174 -7.21 15.78 0.23
C GLY A 174 -8.54 15.24 0.75
N LEU A 175 -8.55 14.62 1.93
CA LEU A 175 -9.74 14.08 2.58
C LEU A 175 -10.41 15.11 3.46
N ASP A 176 -11.72 14.96 3.65
CA ASP A 176 -12.45 15.65 4.71
C ASP A 176 -12.12 15.06 6.09
N GLU A 177 -12.38 15.81 7.16
CA GLU A 177 -12.03 15.46 8.54
C GLU A 177 -12.56 14.07 8.94
N ALA A 178 -13.82 13.76 8.61
CA ALA A 178 -14.44 12.48 8.99
C ALA A 178 -13.79 11.29 8.27
N THR A 179 -13.39 11.46 7.02
CA THR A 179 -12.67 10.41 6.26
C THR A 179 -11.23 10.30 6.74
N THR A 180 -10.58 11.42 7.07
CA THR A 180 -9.22 11.42 7.64
C THR A 180 -9.18 10.62 8.93
N GLU A 181 -10.09 10.86 9.88
CA GLU A 181 -10.16 10.09 11.13
C GLU A 181 -10.36 8.57 10.87
N LEU A 182 -11.23 8.22 9.92
CA LEU A 182 -11.43 6.80 9.56
C LEU A 182 -10.14 6.18 9.02
N VAL A 183 -9.41 6.90 8.16
CA VAL A 183 -8.12 6.43 7.59
C VAL A 183 -7.08 6.31 8.70
N LEU A 184 -6.97 7.28 9.60
CA LEU A 184 -6.06 7.24 10.76
C LEU A 184 -6.33 6.02 11.66
N ASP A 185 -7.59 5.79 12.02
CA ASP A 185 -7.99 4.64 12.83
C ASP A 185 -7.68 3.30 12.13
N LEU A 186 -7.86 3.25 10.81
CA LEU A 186 -7.49 2.08 10.03
C LEU A 186 -5.97 1.86 10.05
N LEU A 187 -5.17 2.90 9.83
CA LEU A 187 -3.71 2.81 9.82
C LEU A 187 -3.15 2.37 11.17
N VAL A 188 -3.72 2.86 12.28
CA VAL A 188 -3.37 2.38 13.63
C VAL A 188 -3.67 0.89 13.77
N ARG A 189 -4.84 0.42 13.32
CA ARG A 189 -5.18 -1.00 13.36
C ARG A 189 -4.25 -1.85 12.48
N LEU A 190 -3.88 -1.37 11.29
CA LEU A 190 -2.94 -2.07 10.41
C LEU A 190 -1.55 -2.15 11.02
N ARG A 191 -1.08 -1.08 11.69
CA ARG A 191 0.19 -1.06 12.44
C ARG A 191 0.20 -2.12 13.56
N ASP A 192 -0.92 -2.24 14.27
CA ASP A 192 -1.03 -3.14 15.43
C ASP A 192 -1.31 -4.60 15.03
N ASP A 193 -1.63 -4.87 13.76
CA ASP A 193 -1.79 -6.23 13.25
C ASP A 193 -0.44 -6.83 12.86
N GLU A 194 0.15 -7.62 13.75
CA GLU A 194 1.45 -8.29 13.55
C GLU A 194 1.52 -9.18 12.30
N ARG A 195 0.40 -9.45 11.64
CA ARG A 195 0.36 -10.19 10.37
C ARG A 195 0.67 -9.32 9.16
N MET A 196 0.58 -7.99 9.29
CA MET A 196 0.73 -7.04 8.19
C MET A 196 2.00 -6.21 8.33
N THR A 197 2.83 -6.22 7.31
CA THR A 197 3.94 -5.27 7.15
C THR A 197 3.41 -4.07 6.39
N VAL A 198 3.51 -2.88 6.99
CA VAL A 198 2.94 -1.64 6.44
C VAL A 198 4.07 -0.71 6.00
N VAL A 199 3.98 -0.22 4.77
CA VAL A 199 4.84 0.85 4.26
C VAL A 199 3.95 1.98 3.79
N LEU A 200 4.16 3.18 4.34
CA LEU A 200 3.38 4.34 3.92
C LEU A 200 4.26 5.57 3.71
N THR A 201 3.84 6.41 2.78
CA THR A 201 4.37 7.76 2.62
C THR A 201 3.40 8.75 3.23
N THR A 202 3.89 9.81 3.83
CA THR A 202 3.09 10.94 4.25
C THR A 202 3.94 12.19 4.43
N THR A 203 3.30 13.34 4.31
CA THR A 203 3.84 14.66 4.72
C THR A 203 3.09 15.22 5.91
N ASP A 204 2.04 14.54 6.41
CA ASP A 204 1.23 14.99 7.52
C ASP A 204 1.88 14.64 8.88
N PRO A 205 2.27 15.64 9.69
CA PRO A 205 2.86 15.41 11.00
C PRO A 205 1.85 14.79 12.00
N VAL A 206 0.55 15.03 11.84
CA VAL A 206 -0.49 14.46 12.71
C VAL A 206 -0.56 12.94 12.52
N LEU A 207 -0.50 12.48 11.28
CA LEU A 207 -0.46 11.04 10.97
C LEU A 207 0.79 10.39 11.56
N VAL A 208 1.96 11.04 11.42
CA VAL A 208 3.22 10.56 11.97
C VAL A 208 3.14 10.42 13.50
N GLU A 209 2.64 11.44 14.17
CA GLU A 209 2.49 11.45 15.63
C GLU A 209 1.53 10.34 16.10
N ARG A 210 0.40 10.19 15.43
CA ARG A 210 -0.62 9.20 15.79
C ARG A 210 -0.17 7.75 15.58
N LEU A 211 0.63 7.49 14.57
CA LEU A 211 1.22 6.17 14.35
C LEU A 211 2.29 5.81 15.38
N ALA A 212 2.96 6.80 15.97
CA ALA A 212 3.97 6.63 17.01
C ALA A 212 5.07 5.61 16.68
N VAL A 213 5.47 5.53 15.41
CA VAL A 213 6.55 4.65 14.93
C VAL A 213 7.75 5.48 14.46
N PRO A 214 8.95 4.89 14.40
CA PRO A 214 10.11 5.57 13.83
C PRO A 214 9.86 6.00 12.39
N VAL A 215 10.29 7.21 12.06
CA VAL A 215 10.14 7.78 10.71
C VAL A 215 11.46 7.66 9.96
N THR A 216 11.39 7.26 8.71
CA THR A 216 12.53 7.28 7.79
C THR A 216 12.33 8.41 6.79
N ARG A 217 13.29 9.31 6.69
CA ARG A 217 13.23 10.43 5.77
C ARG A 217 14.03 10.14 4.50
N LEU A 218 13.44 10.41 3.35
CA LEU A 218 14.15 10.36 2.07
C LEU A 218 14.69 11.75 1.74
N GLU A 219 16.01 11.86 1.58
CA GLU A 219 16.71 13.09 1.24
C GLU A 219 17.77 12.80 0.15
N SER A 220 17.69 13.50 -0.97
CA SER A 220 18.69 13.39 -2.05
C SER A 220 19.04 11.95 -2.44
N GLY A 221 18.01 11.08 -2.52
CA GLY A 221 18.16 9.67 -2.90
C GLY A 221 18.72 8.74 -1.81
N ARG A 222 18.79 9.19 -0.56
CA ARG A 222 19.26 8.41 0.58
C ARG A 222 18.23 8.38 1.70
N LEU A 223 18.21 7.30 2.47
CA LEU A 223 17.38 7.18 3.66
C LEU A 223 18.15 7.70 4.89
N VAL A 224 17.52 8.60 5.60
CA VAL A 224 18.00 9.12 6.89
C VAL A 224 16.98 8.69 7.93
N GLN A 225 17.44 7.94 8.94
CA GLN A 225 16.55 7.58 10.06
C GLN A 225 16.27 8.84 10.87
N GLY A 226 15.01 9.20 10.99
CA GLY A 226 14.56 10.27 11.89
C GLY A 226 14.58 9.79 13.33
N GLU A 227 15.00 10.65 14.24
CA GLU A 227 14.88 10.40 15.67
C GLU A 227 13.39 10.28 16.05
N ARG A 228 13.06 9.34 16.97
CA ARG A 228 11.76 9.39 17.65
C ARG A 228 11.66 10.75 18.32
N ARG A 229 10.77 11.62 17.84
CA ARG A 229 10.36 12.74 18.68
C ARG A 229 9.58 12.15 19.86
N ALA A 230 10.16 12.33 21.05
CA ALA A 230 9.58 11.93 22.33
C ALA A 230 8.30 12.74 22.61
#